data_fe2bf77b3afa32ae856c002d701a68b5
#
_entry.id   fe2bf77b3afa32ae856c002d701a68b5
#
_cell.length_a   1.000
_cell.length_b   1.000
_cell.length_c   1.000
_cell.angle_alpha   90.00
_cell.angle_beta   90.00
_cell.angle_gamma   90.00
#
_symmetry.space_group_name_H-M   'P 1'
#
loop_
_entity.id
_entity.type
_entity.pdbx_description
1 polymer ?
#
loop_
_entity_poly.entity_id
_entity_poly.type
_entity_poly.pdbx_seq_one_letter_code
_entity_poly.pdbx_strand_id
1 'polypeptide(L)'
;QTMSGIVDIMLHTMERYFIIEDSMSLTDDIAAALLKSVMHYAHILLKDPKNYEARANIMWAGSLSHNGLTGAGHGSRGDWSCHQMEHELGGLYDVAHGAGLSALWDSWARYVYKNKIERFASFGHEVFDLPKSGDTDADALAAIAATKAFFESIRMPTTIKALGVNPTEEEILDMADKCSFGDTRTTGSV
;
A
#
# COMPACT_ATOMS: atom_id res chain seq x y z
N GLN A 1 -5.71 -7.19 -14.31
CA GLN A 1 -5.20 -5.83 -14.60
C GLN A 1 -5.92 -4.76 -13.76
N THR A 2 -7.27 -4.67 -13.75
CA THR A 2 -8.00 -3.63 -12.98
C THR A 2 -7.67 -3.69 -11.48
N MET A 3 -7.67 -4.88 -10.86
CA MET A 3 -7.37 -5.01 -9.43
C MET A 3 -5.91 -4.67 -9.11
N SER A 4 -4.98 -5.00 -10.00
CA SER A 4 -3.59 -4.56 -9.88
C SER A 4 -3.48 -3.02 -9.89
N GLY A 5 -4.14 -2.33 -10.83
CA GLY A 5 -4.18 -0.86 -10.83
C GLY A 5 -4.85 -0.26 -9.58
N ILE A 6 -5.86 -0.93 -9.00
CA ILE A 6 -6.49 -0.51 -7.74
C ILE A 6 -5.49 -0.60 -6.57
N VAL A 7 -4.70 -1.66 -6.49
CA VAL A 7 -3.65 -1.78 -5.47
C VAL A 7 -2.62 -0.66 -5.63
N ASP A 8 -2.19 -0.37 -6.85
CA ASP A 8 -1.24 0.70 -7.14
C ASP A 8 -1.76 2.08 -6.69
N ILE A 9 -3.02 2.42 -6.99
CA ILE A 9 -3.70 3.62 -6.49
C ILE A 9 -3.66 3.68 -4.95
N MET A 10 -3.95 2.55 -4.29
CA MET A 10 -3.92 2.48 -2.83
C MET A 10 -2.50 2.67 -2.29
N LEU A 11 -1.51 1.97 -2.85
CA LEU A 11 -0.12 2.07 -2.38
C LEU A 11 0.45 3.49 -2.57
N HIS A 12 0.18 4.15 -3.68
CA HIS A 12 0.55 5.55 -3.87
C HIS A 12 -0.01 6.49 -2.79
N THR A 13 -1.23 6.21 -2.30
CA THR A 13 -1.84 6.96 -1.19
C THR A 13 -1.25 6.53 0.15
N MET A 14 -1.13 5.23 0.38
CA MET A 14 -0.66 4.66 1.64
C MET A 14 0.81 4.99 1.93
N GLU A 15 1.69 4.96 0.93
CA GLU A 15 3.10 5.31 1.12
C GLU A 15 3.33 6.81 1.33
N ARG A 16 2.35 7.67 0.99
CA ARG A 16 2.34 9.07 1.43
C ARG A 16 1.71 9.25 2.81
N TYR A 17 0.81 8.37 3.21
CA TYR A 17 0.21 8.35 4.54
C TYR A 17 1.19 7.83 5.59
N PHE A 18 1.87 6.68 5.35
CA PHE A 18 2.83 6.08 6.28
C PHE A 18 4.19 6.75 6.17
N ILE A 19 4.36 7.83 6.92
CA ILE A 19 5.60 8.61 7.03
C ILE A 19 5.98 8.78 8.50
N ILE A 20 7.26 9.03 8.78
CA ILE A 20 7.76 9.30 10.14
C ILE A 20 7.45 10.73 10.58
N GLU A 21 7.54 11.68 9.66
CA GLU A 21 7.34 13.10 9.93
C GLU A 21 5.89 13.43 10.29
N ASP A 22 5.68 14.64 10.82
CA ASP A 22 4.36 15.12 11.14
C ASP A 22 3.47 15.23 9.88
N SER A 23 2.24 14.79 10.03
CA SER A 23 1.24 14.79 8.98
C SER A 23 0.23 15.93 9.15
N MET A 24 -0.44 16.28 8.07
CA MET A 24 -1.56 17.24 8.06
C MET A 24 -2.87 16.47 8.16
N SER A 25 -3.66 16.71 9.21
CA SER A 25 -4.94 16.00 9.44
C SER A 25 -5.89 16.07 8.24
N LEU A 26 -6.02 17.24 7.59
CA LEU A 26 -6.84 17.37 6.39
C LEU A 26 -6.37 16.48 5.25
N THR A 27 -5.06 16.34 5.06
CA THR A 27 -4.49 15.46 4.02
C THR A 27 -4.74 13.99 4.34
N ASP A 28 -4.65 13.62 5.62
CA ASP A 28 -4.97 12.28 6.09
C ASP A 28 -6.46 11.94 5.89
N ASP A 29 -7.36 12.87 6.17
CA ASP A 29 -8.80 12.72 5.92
C ASP A 29 -9.10 12.54 4.43
N ILE A 30 -8.44 13.29 3.55
CA ILE A 30 -8.54 13.13 2.09
C ILE A 30 -8.04 11.76 1.66
N ALA A 31 -6.90 11.32 2.20
CA ALA A 31 -6.33 10.00 1.90
C ALA A 31 -7.28 8.88 2.35
N ALA A 32 -7.84 8.96 3.55
CA ALA A 32 -8.81 7.99 4.06
C ALA A 32 -10.08 7.94 3.20
N ALA A 33 -10.64 9.09 2.83
CA ALA A 33 -11.82 9.16 1.96
C ALA A 33 -11.55 8.56 0.58
N LEU A 34 -10.38 8.82 -0.02
CA LEU A 34 -9.96 8.23 -1.29
C LEU A 34 -9.86 6.70 -1.18
N LEU A 35 -9.19 6.19 -0.15
CA LEU A 35 -9.02 4.75 0.06
C LEU A 35 -10.38 4.04 0.27
N LYS A 36 -11.28 4.60 1.08
CA LYS A 36 -12.64 4.07 1.26
C LYS A 36 -13.40 4.00 -0.05
N SER A 37 -13.34 5.05 -0.87
CA SER A 37 -13.96 5.09 -2.19
C SER A 37 -13.39 4.01 -3.12
N VAL A 38 -12.07 3.89 -3.17
CA VAL A 38 -11.38 2.88 -3.99
C VAL A 38 -11.78 1.47 -3.59
N MET A 39 -11.82 1.16 -2.29
CA MET A 39 -12.23 -0.15 -1.79
C MET A 39 -13.69 -0.47 -2.13
N HIS A 40 -14.59 0.51 -2.01
CA HIS A 40 -16.00 0.35 -2.40
C HIS A 40 -16.14 -0.02 -3.87
N TYR A 41 -15.55 0.77 -4.76
CA TYR A 41 -15.66 0.55 -6.20
C TYR A 41 -14.87 -0.67 -6.71
N ALA A 42 -13.81 -1.08 -6.00
CA ALA A 42 -13.09 -2.31 -6.31
C ALA A 42 -14.02 -3.54 -6.25
N HIS A 43 -14.85 -3.65 -5.21
CA HIS A 43 -15.80 -4.75 -5.09
C HIS A 43 -16.90 -4.73 -6.15
N ILE A 44 -17.32 -3.54 -6.62
CA ILE A 44 -18.25 -3.41 -7.74
C ILE A 44 -17.60 -3.91 -9.02
N LEU A 45 -16.37 -3.46 -9.32
CA LEU A 45 -15.65 -3.86 -10.53
C LEU A 45 -15.23 -5.33 -10.54
N LEU A 46 -15.08 -5.95 -9.38
CA LEU A 46 -14.82 -7.38 -9.28
C LEU A 46 -16.02 -8.20 -9.80
N LYS A 47 -17.25 -7.71 -9.61
CA LYS A 47 -18.50 -8.35 -10.02
C LYS A 47 -18.96 -7.89 -11.41
N ASP A 48 -18.85 -6.60 -11.68
CA ASP A 48 -19.21 -5.96 -12.95
C ASP A 48 -18.04 -5.12 -13.49
N PRO A 49 -17.12 -5.72 -14.25
CA PRO A 49 -15.94 -5.04 -14.78
C PRO A 49 -16.24 -3.88 -15.74
N LYS A 50 -17.47 -3.77 -16.24
CA LYS A 50 -17.90 -2.72 -17.17
C LYS A 50 -18.73 -1.62 -16.52
N ASN A 51 -18.95 -1.68 -15.21
CA ASN A 51 -19.69 -0.65 -14.48
C ASN A 51 -19.05 0.73 -14.69
N TYR A 52 -19.76 1.61 -15.38
CA TYR A 52 -19.24 2.91 -15.77
C TYR A 52 -18.92 3.80 -14.58
N GLU A 53 -19.84 3.88 -13.60
CA GLU A 53 -19.65 4.70 -12.40
C GLU A 53 -18.41 4.27 -11.62
N ALA A 54 -18.26 2.97 -11.38
CA ALA A 54 -17.11 2.43 -10.70
C ALA A 54 -15.80 2.68 -11.46
N ARG A 55 -15.81 2.53 -12.79
CA ARG A 55 -14.66 2.87 -13.64
C ARG A 55 -14.27 4.34 -13.54
N ALA A 56 -15.26 5.24 -13.65
CA ALA A 56 -15.03 6.69 -13.58
C ALA A 56 -14.44 7.09 -12.23
N ASN A 57 -14.96 6.54 -11.12
CA ASN A 57 -14.45 6.83 -9.78
C ASN A 57 -13.04 6.28 -9.55
N ILE A 58 -12.72 5.07 -10.02
CA ILE A 58 -11.36 4.53 -9.93
C ILE A 58 -10.37 5.35 -10.79
N MET A 59 -10.75 5.77 -12.00
CA MET A 59 -9.90 6.64 -12.82
C MET A 59 -9.63 7.98 -12.14
N TRP A 60 -10.65 8.58 -11.54
CA TRP A 60 -10.49 9.84 -10.80
C TRP A 60 -9.64 9.66 -9.55
N ALA A 61 -9.88 8.62 -8.76
CA ALA A 61 -9.05 8.26 -7.61
C ALA A 61 -7.58 8.05 -8.01
N GLY A 62 -7.34 7.39 -9.15
CA GLY A 62 -6.00 7.22 -9.72
C GLY A 62 -5.30 8.56 -9.97
N SER A 63 -6.01 9.53 -10.57
CA SER A 63 -5.46 10.87 -10.79
C SER A 63 -5.11 11.57 -9.48
N LEU A 64 -5.96 11.47 -8.46
CA LEU A 64 -5.76 12.11 -7.15
C LEU A 64 -4.65 11.44 -6.34
N SER A 65 -4.52 10.11 -6.41
CA SER A 65 -3.46 9.38 -5.71
C SER A 65 -2.06 9.66 -6.29
N HIS A 66 -1.97 9.96 -7.59
CA HIS A 66 -0.68 10.15 -8.28
C HIS A 66 -0.24 11.62 -8.40
N ASN A 67 -1.13 12.60 -8.23
CA ASN A 67 -0.80 14.01 -8.38
C ASN A 67 -0.19 14.67 -7.14
N GLY A 68 0.04 13.92 -6.07
CA GLY A 68 0.63 14.41 -4.83
C GLY A 68 -0.36 14.95 -3.79
N LEU A 69 -1.68 15.01 -4.10
CA LEU A 69 -2.70 15.53 -3.18
C LEU A 69 -2.69 14.81 -1.83
N THR A 70 -2.59 13.49 -1.83
CA THR A 70 -2.62 12.64 -0.62
C THR A 70 -1.33 12.70 0.22
N GLY A 71 -0.38 13.55 -0.14
CA GLY A 71 0.85 13.85 0.60
C GLY A 71 1.10 15.35 0.76
N ALA A 72 0.13 16.20 0.37
CA ALA A 72 0.28 17.65 0.44
C ALA A 72 0.44 18.13 1.88
N GLY A 73 1.48 18.92 2.15
CA GLY A 73 1.78 19.45 3.50
C GLY A 73 2.48 18.45 4.43
N HIS A 74 2.74 17.23 4.01
CA HIS A 74 3.61 16.29 4.73
C HIS A 74 5.09 16.71 4.60
N GLY A 75 5.90 16.43 5.63
CA GLY A 75 7.32 16.78 5.68
C GLY A 75 8.17 16.04 4.65
N SER A 76 7.74 14.87 4.21
CA SER A 76 8.41 14.05 3.20
C SER A 76 7.57 13.85 1.94
N ARG A 77 8.20 13.30 0.90
CA ARG A 77 7.51 12.95 -0.36
C ARG A 77 6.82 11.58 -0.31
N GLY A 78 6.82 10.91 0.83
CA GLY A 78 6.32 9.55 1.02
C GLY A 78 7.43 8.55 1.31
N ASP A 79 7.06 7.36 1.77
CA ASP A 79 8.00 6.29 2.13
C ASP A 79 8.60 5.61 0.89
N TRP A 80 7.76 5.12 0.01
CA TRP A 80 8.12 4.45 -1.26
C TRP A 80 8.86 3.11 -1.12
N SER A 81 8.93 2.50 0.06
CA SER A 81 9.62 1.22 0.27
C SER A 81 9.03 0.10 -0.57
N CYS A 82 7.69 -0.03 -0.56
CA CYS A 82 7.03 -1.10 -1.30
C CYS A 82 7.25 -0.95 -2.81
N HIS A 83 7.18 0.28 -3.35
CA HIS A 83 7.47 0.53 -4.75
C HIS A 83 8.92 0.22 -5.11
N GLN A 84 9.88 0.65 -4.26
CA GLN A 84 11.30 0.41 -4.52
C GLN A 84 11.64 -1.09 -4.52
N MET A 85 11.12 -1.85 -3.56
CA MET A 85 11.30 -3.30 -3.53
C MET A 85 10.58 -4.01 -4.68
N GLU A 86 9.39 -3.54 -5.05
CA GLU A 86 8.62 -4.12 -6.14
C GLU A 86 9.26 -3.88 -7.50
N HIS A 87 9.91 -2.74 -7.72
CA HIS A 87 10.63 -2.49 -8.97
C HIS A 87 11.72 -3.53 -9.25
N GLU A 88 12.41 -4.01 -8.21
CA GLU A 88 13.40 -5.08 -8.36
C GLU A 88 12.73 -6.44 -8.62
N LEU A 89 11.66 -6.73 -7.88
CA LEU A 89 10.88 -7.95 -8.06
C LEU A 89 10.23 -8.01 -9.45
N GLY A 90 9.61 -6.91 -9.87
CA GLY A 90 8.98 -6.78 -11.19
C GLY A 90 10.01 -6.81 -12.32
N GLY A 91 11.17 -6.20 -12.13
CA GLY A 91 12.27 -6.21 -13.08
C GLY A 91 12.87 -7.60 -13.32
N LEU A 92 12.92 -8.44 -12.29
CA LEU A 92 13.46 -9.80 -12.39
C LEU A 92 12.43 -10.82 -12.91
N TYR A 93 11.16 -10.70 -12.49
CA TYR A 93 10.14 -11.73 -12.72
C TYR A 93 8.99 -11.33 -13.65
N ASP A 94 9.00 -10.10 -14.16
CA ASP A 94 7.95 -9.56 -15.07
C ASP A 94 6.53 -9.73 -14.49
N VAL A 95 6.38 -9.51 -13.18
CA VAL A 95 5.08 -9.59 -12.51
C VAL A 95 4.28 -8.30 -12.71
N ALA A 96 2.95 -8.39 -12.63
CA ALA A 96 2.10 -7.21 -12.69
C ALA A 96 2.37 -6.30 -11.46
N HIS A 97 2.74 -5.05 -11.69
CA HIS A 97 3.23 -4.09 -10.68
C HIS A 97 2.38 -4.07 -9.39
N GLY A 98 1.08 -3.80 -9.48
CA GLY A 98 0.23 -3.80 -8.27
C GLY A 98 0.06 -5.17 -7.62
N ALA A 99 0.30 -6.27 -8.33
CA ALA A 99 0.32 -7.60 -7.71
C ALA A 99 1.62 -7.82 -6.92
N GLY A 100 2.74 -7.33 -7.43
CA GLY A 100 4.00 -7.29 -6.68
C GLY A 100 3.89 -6.42 -5.42
N LEU A 101 3.30 -5.23 -5.54
CA LEU A 101 3.05 -4.34 -4.40
C LEU A 101 2.21 -5.01 -3.29
N SER A 102 1.08 -5.64 -3.65
CA SER A 102 0.24 -6.32 -2.66
C SER A 102 0.92 -7.51 -2.00
N ALA A 103 1.81 -8.20 -2.73
CA ALA A 103 2.58 -9.33 -2.23
C ALA A 103 3.64 -8.93 -1.18
N LEU A 104 4.15 -7.72 -1.25
CA LEU A 104 5.20 -7.20 -0.35
C LEU A 104 4.64 -6.45 0.85
N TRP A 105 3.48 -5.80 0.71
CA TRP A 105 3.00 -4.81 1.68
C TRP A 105 2.82 -5.35 3.11
N ASP A 106 2.21 -6.53 3.30
CA ASP A 106 1.98 -7.11 4.66
C ASP A 106 3.28 -7.33 5.41
N SER A 107 4.31 -7.83 4.72
CA SER A 107 5.63 -8.08 5.32
C SER A 107 6.34 -6.78 5.68
N TRP A 108 6.32 -5.78 4.79
CA TRP A 108 6.85 -4.46 5.05
C TRP A 108 6.14 -3.79 6.23
N ALA A 109 4.82 -3.74 6.22
CA ALA A 109 4.04 -3.09 7.26
C ALA A 109 4.32 -3.70 8.65
N ARG A 110 4.39 -5.03 8.75
CA ARG A 110 4.75 -5.73 10.00
C ARG A 110 6.18 -5.46 10.45
N TYR A 111 7.09 -5.19 9.54
CA TYR A 111 8.47 -4.87 9.86
C TYR A 111 8.61 -3.46 10.44
N VAL A 112 7.90 -2.48 9.88
CA VAL A 112 8.10 -1.06 10.20
C VAL A 112 7.08 -0.47 11.20
N TYR A 113 5.91 -1.07 11.41
CA TYR A 113 4.78 -0.42 12.12
C TYR A 113 5.13 0.11 13.52
N LYS A 114 6.09 -0.51 14.20
CA LYS A 114 6.53 -0.07 15.54
C LYS A 114 7.27 1.26 15.54
N ASN A 115 7.78 1.70 14.39
CA ASN A 115 8.45 2.99 14.26
C ASN A 115 7.45 4.16 14.33
N LYS A 116 6.19 3.92 13.97
CA LYS A 116 5.08 4.91 14.03
C LYS A 116 3.74 4.22 14.32
N ILE A 117 3.66 3.53 15.44
CA ILE A 117 2.57 2.62 15.80
C ILE A 117 1.19 3.30 15.80
N GLU A 118 1.11 4.55 16.30
CA GLU A 118 -0.12 5.32 16.36
C GLU A 118 -0.67 5.61 14.96
N ARG A 119 0.21 5.76 13.97
CA ARG A 119 -0.18 6.03 12.60
C ARG A 119 -0.84 4.81 11.95
N PHE A 120 -0.31 3.62 12.20
CA PHE A 120 -0.95 2.37 11.77
C PHE A 120 -2.28 2.11 12.48
N ALA A 121 -2.38 2.41 13.77
CA ALA A 121 -3.64 2.30 14.52
C ALA A 121 -4.69 3.29 13.99
N SER A 122 -4.34 4.55 13.80
CA SER A 122 -5.22 5.59 13.21
C SER A 122 -5.70 5.19 11.82
N PHE A 123 -4.82 4.65 10.98
CA PHE A 123 -5.20 4.14 9.66
C PHE A 123 -6.32 3.10 9.73
N GLY A 124 -6.24 2.19 10.67
CA GLY A 124 -7.30 1.19 10.88
C GLY A 124 -8.64 1.80 11.26
N HIS A 125 -8.62 2.80 12.13
CA HIS A 125 -9.83 3.50 12.57
C HIS A 125 -10.44 4.34 11.45
N GLU A 126 -9.61 5.08 10.72
CA GLU A 126 -10.04 6.05 9.72
C GLU A 126 -10.42 5.40 8.38
N VAL A 127 -9.69 4.37 7.94
CA VAL A 127 -9.87 3.75 6.62
C VAL A 127 -10.79 2.53 6.68
N PHE A 128 -10.69 1.72 7.72
CA PHE A 128 -11.44 0.48 7.86
C PHE A 128 -12.57 0.54 8.90
N ASP A 129 -12.78 1.70 9.54
CA ASP A 129 -13.78 1.88 10.60
C ASP A 129 -13.60 0.87 11.76
N LEU A 130 -12.37 0.44 12.04
CA LEU A 130 -12.09 -0.50 13.12
C LEU A 130 -12.31 0.16 14.49
N PRO A 131 -12.87 -0.54 15.46
CA PRO A 131 -13.05 0.00 16.80
C PRO A 131 -11.70 0.18 17.50
N LYS A 132 -11.61 1.19 18.39
CA LYS A 132 -10.45 1.35 19.28
C LYS A 132 -10.52 0.31 20.39
N SER A 133 -9.50 -0.56 20.50
CA SER A 133 -9.43 -1.59 21.55
C SER A 133 -8.91 -1.05 22.89
N GLY A 134 -8.20 0.07 22.85
CA GLY A 134 -7.43 0.61 23.99
C GLY A 134 -5.99 0.10 24.03
N ASP A 135 -5.61 -0.78 23.13
CA ASP A 135 -4.25 -1.27 22.91
C ASP A 135 -3.79 -0.83 21.50
N THR A 136 -2.92 0.15 21.43
CA THR A 136 -2.44 0.72 20.16
C THR A 136 -1.69 -0.30 19.30
N ASP A 137 -0.97 -1.25 19.91
CA ASP A 137 -0.28 -2.32 19.18
C ASP A 137 -1.29 -3.28 18.52
N ALA A 138 -2.31 -3.66 19.26
CA ALA A 138 -3.39 -4.49 18.72
C ALA A 138 -4.15 -3.77 17.58
N ASP A 139 -4.44 -2.47 17.74
CA ASP A 139 -5.13 -1.66 16.74
C ASP A 139 -4.28 -1.53 15.47
N ALA A 140 -2.97 -1.30 15.58
CA ALA A 140 -2.06 -1.24 14.44
C ALA A 140 -1.99 -2.59 13.68
N LEU A 141 -1.87 -3.70 14.40
CA LEU A 141 -1.87 -5.03 13.80
C LEU A 141 -3.21 -5.38 13.14
N ALA A 142 -4.32 -4.93 13.72
CA ALA A 142 -5.64 -5.08 13.12
C ALA A 142 -5.77 -4.30 11.81
N ALA A 143 -5.22 -3.09 11.72
CA ALA A 143 -5.18 -2.30 10.49
C ALA A 143 -4.38 -3.00 9.38
N ILE A 144 -3.22 -3.58 9.72
CA ILE A 144 -2.40 -4.35 8.79
C ILE A 144 -3.18 -5.58 8.30
N ALA A 145 -3.82 -6.30 9.21
CA ALA A 145 -4.62 -7.48 8.86
C ALA A 145 -5.82 -7.11 7.96
N ALA A 146 -6.51 -5.99 8.24
CA ALA A 146 -7.63 -5.51 7.42
C ALA A 146 -7.20 -5.16 6.00
N THR A 147 -6.05 -4.51 5.84
CA THR A 147 -5.51 -4.18 4.50
C THR A 147 -5.17 -5.45 3.72
N LYS A 148 -4.50 -6.41 4.36
CA LYS A 148 -4.22 -7.71 3.74
C LYS A 148 -5.52 -8.42 3.32
N ALA A 149 -6.51 -8.49 4.21
CA ALA A 149 -7.80 -9.11 3.94
C ALA A 149 -8.53 -8.41 2.77
N PHE A 150 -8.42 -7.08 2.67
CA PHE A 150 -8.95 -6.36 1.52
C PHE A 150 -8.27 -6.80 0.21
N PHE A 151 -6.94 -6.86 0.14
CA PHE A 151 -6.23 -7.32 -1.06
C PHE A 151 -6.64 -8.75 -1.45
N GLU A 152 -6.75 -9.65 -0.49
CA GLU A 152 -7.24 -11.02 -0.72
C GLU A 152 -8.68 -11.03 -1.25
N SER A 153 -9.56 -10.15 -0.72
CA SER A 153 -10.96 -10.05 -1.15
C SER A 153 -11.13 -9.65 -2.60
N ILE A 154 -10.18 -8.90 -3.15
CA ILE A 154 -10.14 -8.51 -4.57
C ILE A 154 -9.22 -9.43 -5.40
N ARG A 155 -8.86 -10.61 -4.86
CA ARG A 155 -8.05 -11.65 -5.50
C ARG A 155 -6.63 -11.22 -5.83
N MET A 156 -6.05 -10.33 -5.04
CA MET A 156 -4.66 -9.94 -5.17
C MET A 156 -3.77 -10.81 -4.25
N PRO A 157 -2.57 -11.20 -4.70
CA PRO A 157 -1.65 -11.99 -3.89
C PRO A 157 -1.12 -11.16 -2.72
N THR A 158 -0.98 -11.76 -1.55
CA THR A 158 -0.46 -11.08 -0.34
C THR A 158 0.85 -11.70 0.16
N THR A 159 1.48 -12.53 -0.68
CA THR A 159 2.83 -13.07 -0.48
C THR A 159 3.51 -13.29 -1.83
N ILE A 160 4.83 -13.26 -1.88
CA ILE A 160 5.63 -13.57 -3.08
C ILE A 160 5.28 -14.97 -3.61
N LYS A 161 5.07 -15.94 -2.71
CA LYS A 161 4.65 -17.29 -3.10
C LYS A 161 3.27 -17.31 -3.76
N ALA A 162 2.30 -16.53 -3.25
CA ALA A 162 0.96 -16.42 -3.86
C ALA A 162 1.00 -15.67 -5.20
N LEU A 163 2.00 -14.81 -5.41
CA LEU A 163 2.28 -14.17 -6.69
C LEU A 163 2.76 -15.17 -7.76
N GLY A 164 3.16 -16.37 -7.35
CA GLY A 164 3.66 -17.42 -8.24
C GLY A 164 5.17 -17.38 -8.45
N VAL A 165 5.89 -16.61 -7.64
CA VAL A 165 7.34 -16.43 -7.70
C VAL A 165 7.98 -17.12 -6.50
N ASN A 166 9.15 -17.68 -6.70
CA ASN A 166 9.91 -18.37 -5.65
C ASN A 166 11.41 -18.02 -5.78
N PRO A 167 11.81 -16.79 -5.40
CA PRO A 167 13.19 -16.34 -5.52
C PRO A 167 14.13 -17.19 -4.67
N THR A 168 15.32 -17.44 -5.19
CA THR A 168 16.43 -18.01 -4.42
C THR A 168 16.98 -16.97 -3.44
N GLU A 169 17.76 -17.41 -2.46
CA GLU A 169 18.43 -16.49 -1.53
C GLU A 169 19.39 -15.53 -2.27
N GLU A 170 20.10 -16.00 -3.30
CA GLU A 170 20.97 -15.18 -4.13
C GLU A 170 20.19 -14.08 -4.85
N GLU A 171 19.04 -14.42 -5.44
CA GLU A 171 18.17 -13.44 -6.12
C GLU A 171 17.59 -12.42 -5.13
N ILE A 172 17.24 -12.83 -3.91
CA ILE A 172 16.76 -11.90 -2.86
C ILE A 172 17.88 -10.92 -2.49
N LEU A 173 19.11 -11.40 -2.30
CA LEU A 173 20.25 -10.54 -1.98
C LEU A 173 20.59 -9.60 -3.13
N ASP A 174 20.57 -10.06 -4.39
CA ASP A 174 20.78 -9.22 -5.57
C ASP A 174 19.71 -8.12 -5.70
N MET A 175 18.42 -8.46 -5.49
CA MET A 175 17.34 -7.47 -5.46
C MET A 175 17.53 -6.45 -4.32
N ALA A 176 17.93 -6.88 -3.13
CA ALA A 176 18.18 -5.99 -2.00
C ALA A 176 19.35 -5.03 -2.26
N ASP A 177 20.45 -5.53 -2.83
CA ASP A 177 21.61 -4.72 -3.22
C ASP A 177 21.23 -3.67 -4.26
N LYS A 178 20.50 -4.06 -5.29
CA LYS A 178 19.98 -3.12 -6.32
C LYS A 178 19.03 -2.10 -5.74
N CYS A 179 18.10 -2.51 -4.88
CA CYS A 179 17.13 -1.64 -4.22
C CYS A 179 17.82 -0.59 -3.36
N SER A 180 18.92 -0.94 -2.68
CA SER A 180 19.72 -0.02 -1.84
C SER A 180 20.85 0.69 -2.61
N PHE A 181 21.01 0.43 -3.91
CA PHE A 181 22.15 0.91 -4.71
C PHE A 181 23.50 0.58 -4.07
N GLY A 182 23.71 -0.69 -3.71
CA GLY A 182 24.92 -1.14 -3.05
C GLY A 182 25.11 -0.47 -1.68
N ASP A 183 24.06 -0.47 -0.85
CA ASP A 183 24.02 0.14 0.48
C ASP A 183 24.32 1.66 0.52
N THR A 184 24.16 2.35 -0.60
CA THR A 184 24.39 3.81 -0.68
C THR A 184 23.15 4.63 -0.35
N ARG A 185 21.95 4.02 -0.28
CA ARG A 185 20.72 4.68 0.14
C ARG A 185 19.90 3.81 1.08
N THR A 186 19.13 4.47 1.93
CA THR A 186 18.08 3.83 2.72
C THR A 186 16.84 3.62 1.85
N THR A 187 16.21 2.44 1.96
CA THR A 187 14.92 2.15 1.33
C THR A 187 13.83 2.58 2.28
N GLY A 188 13.03 3.56 1.85
CA GLY A 188 11.94 4.11 2.66
C GLY A 188 12.36 5.13 3.71
N SER A 189 11.39 5.54 4.51
CA SER A 189 11.52 6.58 5.55
C SER A 189 10.99 6.14 6.93
N VAL A 190 10.25 5.03 7.00
CA VAL A 190 9.62 4.52 8.24
C VAL A 190 10.44 3.46 8.93
#